data_22819c2da294109c51f930fcab604c1f
#
_entry.id   22819c2da294109c51f930fcab604c1f
#
_cell.length_a   1.000
_cell.length_b   1.000
_cell.length_c   1.000
_cell.angle_alpha   90.00
_cell.angle_beta   90.00
_cell.angle_gamma   90.00
#
_symmetry.space_group_name_H-M   'P 1'
#
loop_
_entity.id
_entity.type
_entity.pdbx_description
1 polymer ?
#
loop_
_entity_poly.entity_id
_entity_poly.type
_entity_poly.pdbx_seq_one_letter_code
_entity_poly.pdbx_strand_id
1 'polypeptide(L)'
;SLVGSEMCIRDRFHTVGVPVLLAILGVLFTGILMVKKVRGNILWGILFTWGLGILCELTGLYIPDPAKGAFSTLPDLSAGIASFTPVSLSPIFMQLDFSKVMSPDFFVVLFAFLFVDIFDTLGTLVGVSSKANMLDEEGKLPRIKGALMADAVATTIGAGLGVSTTTTFVESAAGVSEGGRTGLTAVTVAVLFALSLFLSPFFLAIPAFATAPALIIVGFLMFTAVTGINFSDPTEAIPAYIAILAMPFTYSIAEGISFGIITYTVMNALTGNGKKISALMYILTILFIGKYIFL
;
A
#
# COMPACT_ATOMS: atom_id res chain seq x y z
N SER A 1 7.73 0.50 -42.40
CA SER A 1 7.84 0.58 -40.95
C SER A 1 6.98 1.63 -40.26
N LEU A 2 6.39 2.62 -40.94
CA LEU A 2 5.38 3.54 -40.39
C LEU A 2 4.11 2.78 -39.95
N VAL A 3 3.68 1.80 -40.74
CA VAL A 3 2.52 0.95 -40.43
C VAL A 3 2.72 0.15 -39.14
N GLY A 4 3.93 -0.33 -38.87
CA GLY A 4 4.25 -1.03 -37.60
C GLY A 4 4.24 -0.12 -36.39
N SER A 5 4.63 1.15 -36.52
CA SER A 5 4.58 2.11 -35.42
C SER A 5 3.17 2.57 -35.10
N GLU A 6 2.34 2.78 -36.07
CA GLU A 6 0.91 3.15 -35.88
C GLU A 6 0.13 1.99 -35.25
N MET A 7 0.39 0.76 -35.64
CA MET A 7 -0.22 -0.44 -35.09
C MET A 7 0.20 -0.63 -33.61
N CYS A 8 1.47 -0.39 -33.28
CA CYS A 8 1.94 -0.40 -31.89
C CYS A 8 1.32 0.71 -31.03
N ILE A 9 1.12 1.91 -31.57
CA ILE A 9 0.49 3.03 -30.85
C ILE A 9 -0.98 2.73 -30.62
N ARG A 10 -1.69 2.21 -31.61
CA ARG A 10 -3.10 1.85 -31.53
C ARG A 10 -3.32 0.72 -30.52
N ASP A 11 -2.52 -0.33 -30.56
CA ASP A 11 -2.55 -1.43 -29.58
C ASP A 11 -2.25 -0.95 -28.16
N ARG A 12 -1.31 -0.02 -28.01
CA ARG A 12 -1.00 0.59 -26.73
C ARG A 12 -2.14 1.43 -26.18
N PHE A 13 -2.91 2.10 -27.03
CA PHE A 13 -4.05 2.88 -26.58
C PHE A 13 -5.14 1.98 -25.98
N HIS A 14 -5.50 0.89 -26.66
CA HIS A 14 -6.54 -0.02 -26.19
C HIS A 14 -6.16 -0.83 -24.93
N THR A 15 -4.88 -1.11 -24.73
CA THR A 15 -4.39 -1.91 -23.59
C THR A 15 -3.91 -1.07 -22.41
N VAL A 16 -3.37 0.13 -22.64
CA VAL A 16 -2.78 1.00 -21.61
C VAL A 16 -3.47 2.36 -21.53
N GLY A 17 -3.76 2.98 -22.66
CA GLY A 17 -4.34 4.34 -22.71
C GLY A 17 -5.75 4.39 -22.14
N VAL A 18 -6.61 3.44 -22.51
CA VAL A 18 -7.99 3.35 -21.99
C VAL A 18 -8.01 3.14 -20.47
N PRO A 19 -7.26 2.19 -19.89
CA PRO A 19 -7.14 2.07 -18.43
C PRO A 19 -6.74 3.35 -17.72
N VAL A 20 -5.77 4.09 -18.26
CA VAL A 20 -5.31 5.37 -17.65
C VAL A 20 -6.42 6.42 -17.70
N LEU A 21 -7.13 6.55 -18.82
CA LEU A 21 -8.27 7.48 -18.93
C LEU A 21 -9.40 7.10 -17.96
N LEU A 22 -9.71 5.81 -17.84
CA LEU A 22 -10.71 5.33 -16.90
C LEU A 22 -10.31 5.60 -15.45
N ALA A 23 -9.04 5.42 -15.11
CA ALA A 23 -8.52 5.75 -13.78
C ALA A 23 -8.65 7.26 -13.49
N ILE A 24 -8.32 8.13 -14.45
CA ILE A 24 -8.49 9.60 -14.29
C ILE A 24 -9.96 9.95 -14.07
N LEU A 25 -10.87 9.40 -14.88
CA LEU A 25 -12.31 9.60 -14.69
C LEU A 25 -12.79 9.10 -13.32
N GLY A 26 -12.26 7.96 -12.87
CA GLY A 26 -12.53 7.40 -11.55
C GLY A 26 -12.09 8.32 -10.41
N VAL A 27 -10.89 8.92 -10.51
CA VAL A 27 -10.39 9.91 -9.53
C VAL A 27 -11.30 11.12 -9.48
N LEU A 28 -11.66 11.68 -10.63
CA LEU A 28 -12.55 12.85 -10.71
C LEU A 28 -13.92 12.55 -10.12
N PHE A 29 -14.51 11.41 -10.49
CA PHE A 29 -15.81 10.99 -9.98
C PHE A 29 -15.77 10.80 -8.46
N THR A 30 -14.78 10.06 -7.94
CA THR A 30 -14.60 9.82 -6.49
C THR A 30 -14.38 11.14 -5.76
N GLY A 31 -13.56 12.04 -6.31
CA GLY A 31 -13.32 13.37 -5.75
C GLY A 31 -14.59 14.21 -5.67
N ILE A 32 -15.43 14.20 -6.71
CA ILE A 32 -16.73 14.89 -6.71
C ILE A 32 -17.66 14.33 -5.63
N LEU A 33 -17.73 12.99 -5.51
CA LEU A 33 -18.55 12.36 -4.46
C LEU A 33 -18.05 12.71 -3.06
N MET A 34 -16.74 12.78 -2.86
CA MET A 34 -16.12 13.18 -1.61
C MET A 34 -16.45 14.63 -1.24
N VAL A 35 -16.38 15.57 -2.19
CA VAL A 35 -16.79 16.97 -2.00
C VAL A 35 -18.27 17.08 -1.64
N LYS A 36 -19.11 16.26 -2.30
CA LYS A 36 -20.56 16.18 -2.01
C LYS A 36 -20.87 15.42 -0.72
N LYS A 37 -19.86 14.93 0.02
CA LYS A 37 -20.02 14.17 1.26
C LYS A 37 -20.92 12.92 1.10
N VAL A 38 -20.88 12.27 -0.04
CA VAL A 38 -21.61 11.02 -0.27
C VAL A 38 -20.95 9.90 0.52
N ARG A 39 -21.71 9.17 1.32
CA ARG A 39 -21.19 8.02 2.10
C ARG A 39 -20.72 6.90 1.16
N GLY A 40 -19.57 6.30 1.47
CA GLY A 40 -19.00 5.24 0.65
C GLY A 40 -18.48 5.73 -0.70
N ASN A 41 -18.05 7.00 -0.81
CA ASN A 41 -17.58 7.62 -2.06
C ASN A 41 -16.49 6.82 -2.75
N ILE A 42 -15.57 6.20 -2.00
CA ILE A 42 -14.49 5.36 -2.53
C ILE A 42 -15.05 4.09 -3.18
N LEU A 43 -16.00 3.43 -2.52
CA LEU A 43 -16.64 2.23 -3.09
C LEU A 43 -17.38 2.56 -4.38
N TRP A 44 -18.17 3.65 -4.38
CA TRP A 44 -18.86 4.10 -5.60
C TRP A 44 -17.88 4.47 -6.71
N GLY A 45 -16.72 5.02 -6.36
CA GLY A 45 -15.64 5.30 -7.31
C GLY A 45 -15.10 4.05 -7.97
N ILE A 46 -14.81 3.01 -7.20
CA ILE A 46 -14.35 1.71 -7.70
C ILE A 46 -15.42 1.09 -8.63
N LEU A 47 -16.67 1.02 -8.16
CA LEU A 47 -17.76 0.41 -8.93
C LEU A 47 -18.05 1.17 -10.23
N PHE A 48 -18.01 2.50 -10.21
CA PHE A 48 -18.16 3.33 -11.39
C PHE A 48 -17.05 3.06 -12.42
N THR A 49 -15.80 3.08 -11.97
CA THR A 49 -14.65 2.87 -12.85
C THR A 49 -14.62 1.45 -13.42
N TRP A 50 -14.96 0.45 -12.60
CA TRP A 50 -15.10 -0.92 -13.03
C TRP A 50 -16.24 -1.08 -14.06
N GLY A 51 -17.40 -0.49 -13.78
CA GLY A 51 -18.53 -0.50 -14.71
C GLY A 51 -18.21 0.13 -16.07
N LEU A 52 -17.48 1.26 -16.07
CA LEU A 52 -16.96 1.83 -17.31
C LEU A 52 -15.95 0.90 -17.99
N GLY A 53 -15.11 0.21 -17.24
CA GLY A 53 -14.19 -0.80 -17.79
C GLY A 53 -14.92 -1.93 -18.49
N ILE A 54 -15.98 -2.47 -17.88
CA ILE A 54 -16.83 -3.49 -18.50
C ILE A 54 -17.46 -2.97 -19.79
N LEU A 55 -17.99 -1.75 -19.79
CA LEU A 55 -18.55 -1.13 -21.01
C LEU A 55 -17.49 -0.99 -22.11
N CYS A 56 -16.28 -0.57 -21.77
CA CYS A 56 -15.18 -0.45 -22.73
C CYS A 56 -14.74 -1.83 -23.29
N GLU A 57 -14.77 -2.87 -22.47
CA GLU A 57 -14.46 -4.23 -22.92
C GLU A 57 -15.55 -4.78 -23.83
N LEU A 58 -16.83 -4.58 -23.51
CA LEU A 58 -17.95 -5.01 -24.35
C LEU A 58 -18.04 -4.27 -25.68
N THR A 59 -17.61 -3.02 -25.73
CA THR A 59 -17.56 -2.22 -26.98
C THR A 59 -16.29 -2.44 -27.79
N GLY A 60 -15.34 -3.25 -27.30
CA GLY A 60 -14.06 -3.50 -27.97
C GLY A 60 -13.07 -2.32 -27.89
N LEU A 61 -13.37 -1.29 -27.08
CA LEU A 61 -12.47 -0.18 -26.84
C LEU A 61 -11.31 -0.58 -25.90
N TYR A 62 -11.56 -1.44 -24.91
CA TYR A 62 -10.58 -2.09 -24.08
C TYR A 62 -10.41 -3.54 -24.51
N ILE A 63 -9.18 -3.93 -24.83
CA ILE A 63 -8.86 -5.30 -25.27
C ILE A 63 -7.96 -5.93 -24.20
N PRO A 64 -8.43 -6.95 -23.50
CA PRO A 64 -7.61 -7.68 -22.53
C PRO A 64 -6.43 -8.35 -23.22
N ASP A 65 -5.22 -8.15 -22.67
CA ASP A 65 -3.98 -8.80 -23.10
C ASP A 65 -3.16 -9.16 -21.86
N PRO A 66 -3.32 -10.39 -21.32
CA PRO A 66 -2.62 -10.81 -20.11
C PRO A 66 -1.10 -10.71 -20.23
N ALA A 67 -0.52 -10.85 -21.43
CA ALA A 67 0.91 -10.72 -21.66
C ALA A 67 1.41 -9.28 -21.42
N LYS A 68 0.52 -8.29 -21.54
CA LYS A 68 0.80 -6.87 -21.27
C LYS A 68 0.23 -6.41 -19.91
N GLY A 69 -0.27 -7.34 -19.09
CA GLY A 69 -0.84 -7.03 -17.77
C GLY A 69 -2.27 -6.43 -17.83
N ALA A 70 -2.93 -6.49 -18.99
CA ALA A 70 -4.31 -6.05 -19.17
C ALA A 70 -5.26 -7.25 -19.03
N PHE A 71 -5.85 -7.42 -17.84
CA PHE A 71 -6.75 -8.52 -17.54
C PHE A 71 -8.21 -8.16 -17.90
N SER A 72 -9.06 -9.19 -18.16
CA SER A 72 -10.49 -9.00 -18.36
C SER A 72 -11.14 -8.37 -17.13
N THR A 73 -12.10 -7.48 -17.38
CA THR A 73 -12.93 -6.85 -16.34
C THR A 73 -14.16 -7.68 -15.99
N LEU A 74 -14.40 -8.77 -16.73
CA LEU A 74 -15.53 -9.66 -16.52
C LEU A 74 -15.18 -10.76 -15.50
N PRO A 75 -16.09 -11.08 -14.57
CA PRO A 75 -15.89 -12.21 -13.66
C PRO A 75 -15.81 -13.54 -14.42
N ASP A 76 -14.83 -14.37 -14.08
CA ASP A 76 -14.74 -15.72 -14.63
C ASP A 76 -15.68 -16.65 -13.86
N LEU A 77 -16.79 -17.00 -14.50
CA LEU A 77 -17.80 -17.93 -13.99
C LEU A 77 -17.81 -19.24 -14.78
N SER A 78 -16.75 -19.54 -15.50
CA SER A 78 -16.66 -20.74 -16.37
C SER A 78 -16.82 -22.06 -15.60
N ALA A 79 -16.41 -22.10 -14.34
CA ALA A 79 -16.59 -23.26 -13.46
C ALA A 79 -17.99 -23.32 -12.78
N GLY A 80 -18.90 -22.41 -13.08
CA GLY A 80 -20.25 -22.37 -12.50
C GLY A 80 -20.22 -22.21 -10.97
N ILE A 81 -20.95 -23.08 -10.23
CA ILE A 81 -21.01 -23.03 -8.77
C ILE A 81 -19.64 -23.26 -8.12
N ALA A 82 -18.75 -24.03 -8.75
CA ALA A 82 -17.41 -24.27 -8.24
C ALA A 82 -16.53 -23.01 -8.21
N SER A 83 -16.84 -21.97 -9.00
CA SER A 83 -16.16 -20.68 -8.97
C SER A 83 -16.30 -19.97 -7.61
N PHE A 84 -17.32 -20.29 -6.84
CA PHE A 84 -17.60 -19.73 -5.52
C PHE A 84 -17.00 -20.53 -4.36
N THR A 85 -16.28 -21.60 -4.64
CA THR A 85 -15.57 -22.34 -3.58
C THR A 85 -14.25 -21.67 -3.27
N PRO A 86 -13.90 -21.46 -1.98
CA PRO A 86 -12.59 -20.93 -1.61
C PRO A 86 -11.46 -21.81 -2.14
N VAL A 87 -10.42 -21.18 -2.64
CA VAL A 87 -9.21 -21.89 -3.08
C VAL A 87 -8.59 -22.62 -1.89
N SER A 88 -8.23 -23.89 -2.07
CA SER A 88 -7.59 -24.68 -1.03
C SER A 88 -6.22 -24.11 -0.66
N LEU A 89 -5.97 -23.88 0.62
CA LEU A 89 -4.67 -23.49 1.15
C LEU A 89 -3.70 -24.67 1.33
N SER A 90 -4.18 -25.91 1.13
CA SER A 90 -3.39 -27.14 1.35
C SER A 90 -2.00 -27.12 0.70
N PRO A 91 -1.80 -26.58 -0.52
CA PRO A 91 -0.47 -26.58 -1.16
C PRO A 91 0.56 -25.68 -0.49
N ILE A 92 0.12 -24.66 0.26
CA ILE A 92 1.01 -23.64 0.88
C ILE A 92 0.97 -23.70 2.41
N PHE A 93 0.00 -24.40 2.99
CA PHE A 93 -0.16 -24.47 4.45
C PHE A 93 1.02 -25.17 5.10
N MET A 94 1.68 -24.50 6.06
CA MET A 94 2.82 -25.00 6.84
C MET A 94 4.01 -25.49 5.98
N GLN A 95 4.18 -24.98 4.76
CA GLN A 95 5.33 -25.28 3.89
C GLN A 95 6.54 -24.42 4.26
N LEU A 96 6.93 -24.46 5.54
CA LEU A 96 8.07 -23.71 6.06
C LEU A 96 9.37 -24.49 5.82
N ASP A 97 10.31 -23.89 5.09
CA ASP A 97 11.65 -24.44 4.87
C ASP A 97 12.67 -23.75 5.80
N PHE A 98 13.22 -24.52 6.73
CA PHE A 98 14.23 -24.07 7.68
C PHE A 98 15.66 -24.40 7.26
N SER A 99 15.89 -24.97 6.08
CA SER A 99 17.20 -25.46 5.63
C SER A 99 18.27 -24.37 5.58
N LYS A 100 17.88 -23.12 5.31
CA LYS A 100 18.80 -21.98 5.14
C LYS A 100 18.79 -20.97 6.28
N VAL A 101 18.09 -21.24 7.39
CA VAL A 101 17.93 -20.30 8.52
C VAL A 101 19.26 -19.90 9.17
N MET A 102 20.29 -20.74 9.09
CA MET A 102 21.62 -20.44 9.64
C MET A 102 22.60 -19.85 8.62
N SER A 103 22.15 -19.53 7.41
CA SER A 103 23.01 -18.88 6.40
C SER A 103 23.18 -17.38 6.70
N PRO A 104 24.33 -16.76 6.41
CA PRO A 104 24.51 -15.31 6.54
C PRO A 104 23.50 -14.52 5.73
N ASP A 105 23.18 -14.98 4.53
CA ASP A 105 22.20 -14.35 3.63
C ASP A 105 20.79 -14.29 4.27
N PHE A 106 20.42 -15.34 5.03
CA PHE A 106 19.16 -15.35 5.74
C PHE A 106 19.03 -14.19 6.74
N PHE A 107 20.10 -13.92 7.51
CA PHE A 107 20.07 -12.81 8.48
C PHE A 107 19.99 -11.45 7.79
N VAL A 108 20.61 -11.25 6.63
CA VAL A 108 20.51 -10.01 5.85
C VAL A 108 19.08 -9.83 5.36
N VAL A 109 18.48 -10.85 4.78
CA VAL A 109 17.11 -10.85 4.28
C VAL A 109 16.11 -10.65 5.42
N LEU A 110 16.28 -11.39 6.53
CA LEU A 110 15.46 -11.25 7.74
C LEU A 110 15.48 -9.81 8.27
N PHE A 111 16.67 -9.21 8.38
CA PHE A 111 16.80 -7.84 8.85
C PHE A 111 16.11 -6.85 7.91
N ALA A 112 16.28 -7.02 6.59
CA ALA A 112 15.66 -6.16 5.59
C ALA A 112 14.12 -6.24 5.66
N PHE A 113 13.55 -7.44 5.70
CA PHE A 113 12.10 -7.62 5.81
C PHE A 113 11.54 -7.10 7.13
N LEU A 114 12.18 -7.44 8.26
CA LEU A 114 11.78 -6.95 9.57
C LEU A 114 11.78 -5.42 9.63
N PHE A 115 12.78 -4.79 9.02
CA PHE A 115 12.92 -3.35 8.98
C PHE A 115 11.78 -2.71 8.16
N VAL A 116 11.51 -3.24 6.96
CA VAL A 116 10.40 -2.77 6.12
C VAL A 116 9.07 -2.92 6.84
N ASP A 117 8.80 -4.09 7.41
CA ASP A 117 7.56 -4.41 8.11
C ASP A 117 7.30 -3.46 9.30
N ILE A 118 8.33 -3.23 10.14
CA ILE A 118 8.22 -2.29 11.28
C ILE A 118 7.90 -0.87 10.80
N PHE A 119 8.62 -0.35 9.80
CA PHE A 119 8.41 1.03 9.37
C PHE A 119 7.13 1.22 8.58
N ASP A 120 6.72 0.24 7.78
CA ASP A 120 5.44 0.24 7.08
C ASP A 120 4.28 0.26 8.10
N THR A 121 4.30 -0.65 9.07
CA THR A 121 3.29 -0.72 10.14
C THR A 121 3.28 0.56 10.99
N LEU A 122 4.45 1.06 11.43
CA LEU A 122 4.51 2.29 12.23
C LEU A 122 4.01 3.51 11.47
N GLY A 123 4.42 3.67 10.22
CA GLY A 123 4.00 4.78 9.36
C GLY A 123 2.49 4.78 9.15
N THR A 124 1.94 3.63 8.83
CA THR A 124 0.49 3.45 8.62
C THR A 124 -0.31 3.65 9.91
N LEU A 125 0.14 3.06 11.03
CA LEU A 125 -0.52 3.24 12.34
C LEU A 125 -0.56 4.71 12.76
N VAL A 126 0.55 5.44 12.64
CA VAL A 126 0.60 6.87 12.98
C VAL A 126 -0.28 7.67 12.03
N GLY A 127 -0.20 7.42 10.72
CA GLY A 127 -1.00 8.14 9.73
C GLY A 127 -2.51 7.94 9.91
N VAL A 128 -2.97 6.70 10.08
CA VAL A 128 -4.39 6.37 10.30
C VAL A 128 -4.86 6.90 11.66
N SER A 129 -4.04 6.78 12.71
CA SER A 129 -4.37 7.26 14.05
C SER A 129 -4.43 8.78 14.13
N SER A 130 -3.57 9.49 13.39
CA SER A 130 -3.64 10.94 13.23
C SER A 130 -4.98 11.35 12.62
N LYS A 131 -5.41 10.67 11.57
CA LYS A 131 -6.72 10.90 10.92
C LYS A 131 -7.90 10.60 11.85
N ALA A 132 -7.73 9.62 12.73
CA ALA A 132 -8.73 9.25 13.74
C ALA A 132 -8.76 10.20 14.96
N ASN A 133 -7.83 11.15 15.08
CA ASN A 133 -7.58 11.96 16.27
C ASN A 133 -7.32 11.08 17.52
N MET A 134 -6.51 10.03 17.36
CA MET A 134 -6.14 9.08 18.43
C MET A 134 -4.74 9.31 18.96
N LEU A 135 -3.99 10.26 18.41
CA LEU A 135 -2.67 10.65 18.91
C LEU A 135 -2.83 11.54 20.15
N ASP A 136 -1.89 11.42 21.09
CA ASP A 136 -1.79 12.33 22.24
C ASP A 136 -1.22 13.71 21.84
N GLU A 137 -1.12 14.62 22.82
CA GLU A 137 -0.61 15.99 22.61
C GLU A 137 0.87 15.99 22.13
N GLU A 138 1.60 14.88 22.38
CA GLU A 138 2.98 14.70 21.96
C GLU A 138 3.09 14.02 20.58
N GLY A 139 1.96 13.73 19.92
CA GLY A 139 1.91 13.05 18.62
C GLY A 139 2.18 11.55 18.69
N LYS A 140 2.14 10.93 19.89
CA LYS A 140 2.35 9.51 20.07
C LYS A 140 1.02 8.76 20.07
N LEU A 141 1.04 7.51 19.58
CA LEU A 141 -0.12 6.63 19.61
C LEU A 141 -0.20 5.92 20.99
N PRO A 142 -1.24 6.19 21.80
CA PRO A 142 -1.49 5.44 23.01
C PRO A 142 -1.68 3.95 22.68
N ARG A 143 -1.13 3.06 23.51
CA ARG A 143 -1.23 1.59 23.35
C ARG A 143 -0.59 1.03 22.05
N ILE A 144 0.38 1.72 21.45
CA ILE A 144 1.10 1.26 20.27
C ILE A 144 1.63 -0.18 20.41
N LYS A 145 2.06 -0.58 21.63
CA LYS A 145 2.52 -1.94 21.92
C LYS A 145 1.47 -3.01 21.60
N GLY A 146 0.20 -2.73 21.90
CA GLY A 146 -0.89 -3.65 21.59
C GLY A 146 -1.15 -3.77 20.09
N ALA A 147 -1.05 -2.67 19.35
CA ALA A 147 -1.20 -2.68 17.91
C ALA A 147 -0.07 -3.46 17.22
N LEU A 148 1.19 -3.19 17.60
CA LEU A 148 2.35 -3.93 17.07
C LEU A 148 2.33 -5.42 17.44
N MET A 149 1.83 -5.77 18.63
CA MET A 149 1.68 -7.17 19.03
C MET A 149 0.61 -7.86 18.18
N ALA A 150 -0.52 -7.20 17.88
CA ALA A 150 -1.55 -7.75 17.02
C ALA A 150 -1.03 -8.00 15.60
N ASP A 151 -0.24 -7.07 15.08
CA ASP A 151 0.43 -7.17 13.79
C ASP A 151 1.40 -8.36 13.74
N ALA A 152 2.29 -8.48 14.72
CA ALA A 152 3.25 -9.58 14.82
C ALA A 152 2.57 -10.95 14.93
N VAL A 153 1.49 -11.05 15.71
CA VAL A 153 0.70 -12.31 15.84
C VAL A 153 0.02 -12.64 14.52
N ALA A 154 -0.58 -11.65 13.84
CA ALA A 154 -1.25 -11.85 12.57
C ALA A 154 -0.26 -12.28 11.47
N THR A 155 0.92 -11.66 11.41
CA THR A 155 2.00 -12.04 10.48
C THR A 155 2.50 -13.45 10.75
N THR A 156 2.65 -13.85 12.03
CA THR A 156 3.09 -15.21 12.40
C THR A 156 2.05 -16.25 11.96
N ILE A 157 0.75 -15.98 12.18
CA ILE A 157 -0.33 -16.85 11.72
C ILE A 157 -0.35 -16.90 10.19
N GLY A 158 -0.20 -15.75 9.53
CA GLY A 158 -0.13 -15.63 8.07
C GLY A 158 0.99 -16.46 7.47
N ALA A 159 2.18 -16.44 8.09
CA ALA A 159 3.31 -17.28 7.67
C ALA A 159 2.98 -18.79 7.73
N GLY A 160 2.29 -19.24 8.79
CA GLY A 160 1.78 -20.62 8.89
C GLY A 160 0.75 -20.96 7.82
N LEU A 161 -0.07 -20.00 7.41
CA LEU A 161 -1.04 -20.15 6.32
C LEU A 161 -0.40 -20.07 4.92
N GLY A 162 0.89 -19.68 4.83
CA GLY A 162 1.60 -19.51 3.57
C GLY A 162 1.23 -18.22 2.83
N VAL A 163 0.73 -17.20 3.54
CA VAL A 163 0.42 -15.87 2.98
C VAL A 163 1.48 -14.85 3.38
N SER A 164 1.51 -13.72 2.68
CA SER A 164 2.43 -12.61 2.95
C SER A 164 2.18 -12.00 4.34
N THR A 165 3.10 -11.14 4.79
CA THR A 165 2.94 -10.40 6.06
C THR A 165 1.58 -9.70 6.13
N THR A 166 1.00 -9.70 7.32
CA THR A 166 -0.26 -9.01 7.61
C THR A 166 0.07 -7.72 8.33
N THR A 167 -0.02 -6.60 7.62
CA THR A 167 0.29 -5.27 8.16
C THR A 167 -0.96 -4.38 8.20
N THR A 168 -0.87 -3.25 8.86
CA THR A 168 -1.93 -2.24 8.87
C THR A 168 -2.00 -1.56 7.51
N PHE A 169 -3.14 -1.61 6.83
CA PHE A 169 -3.34 -1.01 5.52
C PHE A 169 -3.70 0.47 5.60
N VAL A 170 -3.13 1.27 4.69
CA VAL A 170 -3.43 2.71 4.55
C VAL A 170 -4.90 2.96 4.20
N GLU A 171 -5.55 2.01 3.53
CA GLU A 171 -6.98 2.03 3.18
C GLU A 171 -7.88 2.09 4.42
N SER A 172 -7.38 1.71 5.61
CA SER A 172 -8.06 1.90 6.89
C SER A 172 -8.41 3.38 7.13
N ALA A 173 -7.66 4.32 6.56
CA ALA A 173 -7.96 5.74 6.62
C ALA A 173 -9.33 6.07 5.97
N ALA A 174 -9.75 5.30 4.96
CA ALA A 174 -11.08 5.45 4.36
C ALA A 174 -12.18 5.10 5.36
N GLY A 175 -12.07 3.96 6.06
CA GLY A 175 -13.02 3.56 7.10
C GLY A 175 -13.06 4.55 8.27
N VAL A 176 -11.91 5.09 8.65
CA VAL A 176 -11.81 6.13 9.69
C VAL A 176 -12.47 7.44 9.24
N SER A 177 -12.31 7.84 7.98
CA SER A 177 -12.94 9.05 7.43
C SER A 177 -14.46 8.97 7.40
N GLU A 178 -15.02 7.77 7.28
CA GLU A 178 -16.46 7.48 7.36
C GLU A 178 -16.97 7.33 8.82
N GLY A 179 -16.09 7.46 9.81
CA GLY A 179 -16.45 7.46 11.24
C GLY A 179 -16.12 6.17 11.98
N GLY A 180 -15.46 5.19 11.35
CA GLY A 180 -15.01 3.96 12.00
C GLY A 180 -13.86 4.23 12.98
N ARG A 181 -14.07 3.97 14.30
CA ARG A 181 -13.08 4.27 15.35
C ARG A 181 -12.97 3.21 16.43
N THR A 182 -13.65 2.09 16.26
CA THR A 182 -13.70 1.04 17.27
C THR A 182 -13.26 -0.31 16.71
N GLY A 183 -12.91 -1.25 17.58
CA GLY A 183 -12.60 -2.61 17.17
C GLY A 183 -13.73 -3.32 16.41
N LEU A 184 -14.98 -2.86 16.58
CA LEU A 184 -16.11 -3.39 15.81
C LEU A 184 -15.94 -3.15 14.30
N THR A 185 -15.37 -1.99 13.91
CA THR A 185 -15.02 -1.71 12.51
C THR A 185 -14.06 -2.77 11.95
N ALA A 186 -13.01 -3.10 12.72
CA ALA A 186 -12.05 -4.12 12.31
C ALA A 186 -12.69 -5.52 12.21
N VAL A 187 -13.55 -5.89 13.16
CA VAL A 187 -14.29 -7.16 13.10
C VAL A 187 -15.22 -7.22 11.88
N THR A 188 -15.92 -6.12 11.58
CA THR A 188 -16.78 -6.04 10.39
C THR A 188 -15.97 -6.25 9.11
N VAL A 189 -14.82 -5.59 9.00
CA VAL A 189 -13.90 -5.75 7.86
C VAL A 189 -13.42 -7.21 7.76
N ALA A 190 -13.03 -7.83 8.87
CA ALA A 190 -12.60 -9.23 8.89
C ALA A 190 -13.70 -10.18 8.40
N VAL A 191 -14.96 -9.96 8.82
CA VAL A 191 -16.11 -10.74 8.34
C VAL A 191 -16.33 -10.54 6.84
N LEU A 192 -16.23 -9.29 6.34
CA LEU A 192 -16.37 -9.01 4.91
C LEU A 192 -15.24 -9.65 4.10
N PHE A 193 -13.99 -9.67 4.59
CA PHE A 193 -12.90 -10.41 3.96
C PHE A 193 -13.17 -11.92 3.93
N ALA A 194 -13.67 -12.50 5.02
CA ALA A 194 -14.05 -13.92 5.03
C ALA A 194 -15.15 -14.23 4.01
N LEU A 195 -16.15 -13.36 3.88
CA LEU A 195 -17.21 -13.50 2.88
C LEU A 195 -16.68 -13.33 1.44
N SER A 196 -15.68 -12.46 1.24
CA SER A 196 -15.09 -12.24 -0.07
C SER A 196 -14.38 -13.47 -0.64
N LEU A 197 -13.94 -14.41 0.20
CA LEU A 197 -13.37 -15.69 -0.24
C LEU A 197 -14.37 -16.50 -1.09
N PHE A 198 -15.66 -16.42 -0.77
CA PHE A 198 -16.71 -17.07 -1.53
C PHE A 198 -17.11 -16.28 -2.78
N LEU A 199 -16.82 -14.99 -2.82
CA LEU A 199 -17.11 -14.12 -3.94
C LEU A 199 -15.84 -13.79 -4.76
N SER A 200 -14.82 -14.63 -4.65
CA SER A 200 -13.52 -14.42 -5.29
C SER A 200 -13.59 -14.12 -6.80
N PRO A 201 -14.45 -14.73 -7.62
CA PRO A 201 -14.52 -14.41 -9.05
C PRO A 201 -14.87 -12.94 -9.33
N PHE A 202 -15.70 -12.33 -8.48
CA PHE A 202 -16.05 -10.92 -8.62
C PHE A 202 -14.92 -10.01 -8.19
N PHE A 203 -14.28 -10.30 -7.05
CA PHE A 203 -13.19 -9.46 -6.56
C PHE A 203 -11.94 -9.54 -7.43
N LEU A 204 -11.64 -10.71 -7.97
CA LEU A 204 -10.51 -10.92 -8.89
C LEU A 204 -10.73 -10.27 -10.26
N ALA A 205 -11.98 -10.04 -10.66
CA ALA A 205 -12.31 -9.35 -11.90
C ALA A 205 -12.13 -7.82 -11.81
N ILE A 206 -12.00 -7.25 -10.60
CA ILE A 206 -11.79 -5.80 -10.45
C ILE A 206 -10.36 -5.46 -10.90
N PRO A 207 -10.20 -4.73 -12.01
CA PRO A 207 -8.87 -4.45 -12.55
C PRO A 207 -8.16 -3.35 -11.75
N ALA A 208 -6.83 -3.32 -11.85
CA ALA A 208 -5.99 -2.35 -11.14
C ALA A 208 -6.36 -0.88 -11.45
N PHE A 209 -6.80 -0.57 -12.67
CA PHE A 209 -7.22 0.78 -13.01
C PHE A 209 -8.54 1.20 -12.33
N ALA A 210 -9.36 0.27 -11.86
CA ALA A 210 -10.58 0.58 -11.10
C ALA A 210 -10.28 0.82 -9.62
N THR A 211 -9.24 0.20 -9.06
CA THR A 211 -8.81 0.41 -7.68
C THR A 211 -7.83 1.59 -7.52
N ALA A 212 -7.10 1.96 -8.58
CA ALA A 212 -6.16 3.08 -8.57
C ALA A 212 -6.78 4.41 -8.09
N PRO A 213 -8.00 4.82 -8.49
CA PRO A 213 -8.66 6.00 -7.96
C PRO A 213 -8.82 5.99 -6.45
N ALA A 214 -9.17 4.82 -5.88
CA ALA A 214 -9.31 4.65 -4.43
C ALA A 214 -7.98 4.88 -3.72
N LEU A 215 -6.89 4.28 -4.22
CA LEU A 215 -5.54 4.44 -3.67
C LEU A 215 -5.06 5.89 -3.75
N ILE A 216 -5.32 6.59 -4.85
CA ILE A 216 -4.97 8.02 -5.01
C ILE A 216 -5.72 8.87 -3.98
N ILE A 217 -7.02 8.64 -3.79
CA ILE A 217 -7.83 9.39 -2.80
C ILE A 217 -7.39 9.05 -1.36
N VAL A 218 -7.10 7.78 -1.06
CA VAL A 218 -6.57 7.38 0.25
C VAL A 218 -5.21 8.03 0.49
N GLY A 219 -4.32 8.03 -0.50
CA GLY A 219 -3.05 8.74 -0.46
C GLY A 219 -3.23 10.24 -0.16
N PHE A 220 -4.20 10.89 -0.80
CA PHE A 220 -4.57 12.28 -0.50
C PHE A 220 -5.04 12.46 0.95
N LEU A 221 -5.87 11.56 1.48
CA LEU A 221 -6.32 11.61 2.88
C LEU A 221 -5.15 11.48 3.86
N MET A 222 -4.15 10.67 3.54
CA MET A 222 -2.93 10.48 4.34
C MET A 222 -1.94 11.62 4.19
N PHE A 223 -1.90 12.26 3.01
CA PHE A 223 -0.97 13.35 2.71
C PHE A 223 -1.13 14.54 3.65
N THR A 224 -2.29 14.70 4.28
CA THR A 224 -2.51 15.74 5.31
C THR A 224 -1.55 15.61 6.50
N ALA A 225 -0.98 14.43 6.77
CA ALA A 225 0.03 14.24 7.82
C ALA A 225 1.33 15.03 7.55
N VAL A 226 1.61 15.36 6.29
CA VAL A 226 2.77 16.18 5.89
C VAL A 226 2.73 17.58 6.51
N THR A 227 1.54 18.11 6.79
CA THR A 227 1.40 19.43 7.45
C THR A 227 1.94 19.46 8.89
N GLY A 228 2.16 18.30 9.51
CA GLY A 228 2.81 18.19 10.82
C GLY A 228 4.33 18.38 10.78
N ILE A 229 4.93 18.38 9.59
CA ILE A 229 6.37 18.59 9.43
C ILE A 229 6.67 20.09 9.55
N ASN A 230 7.68 20.43 10.35
CA ASN A 230 8.14 21.81 10.46
C ASN A 230 9.00 22.21 9.26
N PHE A 231 8.37 22.72 8.21
CA PHE A 231 9.07 23.17 7.01
C PHE A 231 9.91 24.44 7.21
N SER A 232 9.78 25.12 8.36
CA SER A 232 10.62 26.28 8.70
C SER A 232 11.99 25.88 9.23
N ASP A 233 12.18 24.62 9.66
CA ASP A 233 13.46 24.07 10.08
C ASP A 233 14.04 23.17 8.96
N PRO A 234 15.09 23.62 8.23
CA PRO A 234 15.69 22.83 7.17
C PRO A 234 16.24 21.48 7.64
N THR A 235 16.58 21.33 8.93
CA THR A 235 17.11 20.08 9.48
C THR A 235 16.05 19.00 9.64
N GLU A 236 14.77 19.36 9.62
CA GLU A 236 13.62 18.46 9.60
C GLU A 236 13.00 18.37 8.19
N ALA A 237 12.87 19.51 7.52
CA ALA A 237 12.21 19.62 6.23
C ALA A 237 12.94 18.89 5.09
N ILE A 238 14.26 19.04 4.99
CA ILE A 238 15.04 18.42 3.91
C ILE A 238 15.04 16.89 4.00
N PRO A 239 15.30 16.27 5.16
CA PRO A 239 15.19 14.81 5.30
C PRO A 239 13.80 14.27 4.97
N ALA A 240 12.73 14.93 5.41
CA ALA A 240 11.37 14.55 5.11
C ALA A 240 11.07 14.66 3.60
N TYR A 241 11.49 15.74 2.96
CA TYR A 241 11.36 15.93 1.52
C TYR A 241 12.09 14.86 0.72
N ILE A 242 13.33 14.52 1.10
CA ILE A 242 14.11 13.47 0.47
C ILE A 242 13.44 12.11 0.62
N ALA A 243 12.93 11.79 1.82
CA ALA A 243 12.19 10.53 2.05
C ALA A 243 10.96 10.43 1.13
N ILE A 244 10.14 11.49 1.06
CA ILE A 244 8.93 11.55 0.24
C ILE A 244 9.26 11.36 -1.25
N LEU A 245 10.31 12.01 -1.75
CA LEU A 245 10.71 11.89 -3.15
C LEU A 245 11.36 10.55 -3.47
N ALA A 246 12.20 10.03 -2.59
CA ALA A 246 12.94 8.81 -2.86
C ALA A 246 12.01 7.59 -3.00
N MET A 247 10.93 7.51 -2.21
CA MET A 247 10.00 6.38 -2.26
C MET A 247 9.45 6.08 -3.66
N PRO A 248 8.82 7.04 -4.38
CA PRO A 248 8.31 6.77 -5.72
C PRO A 248 9.42 6.61 -6.77
N PHE A 249 10.56 7.29 -6.63
CA PHE A 249 11.65 7.16 -7.59
C PHE A 249 12.39 5.83 -7.51
N THR A 250 12.49 5.25 -6.32
CA THR A 250 13.14 3.96 -6.11
C THR A 250 12.16 2.78 -6.12
N TYR A 251 10.86 3.05 -6.19
CA TYR A 251 9.80 2.05 -6.01
C TYR A 251 9.96 1.24 -4.70
N SER A 252 10.52 1.87 -3.66
CA SER A 252 10.85 1.21 -2.40
C SER A 252 10.62 2.13 -1.21
N ILE A 253 9.73 1.71 -0.30
CA ILE A 253 9.50 2.38 0.98
C ILE A 253 10.79 2.37 1.82
N ALA A 254 11.49 1.22 1.84
CA ALA A 254 12.73 1.06 2.60
C ALA A 254 13.84 2.01 2.15
N GLU A 255 13.99 2.22 0.84
CA GLU A 255 14.96 3.17 0.29
C GLU A 255 14.63 4.61 0.69
N GLY A 256 13.35 5.01 0.58
CA GLY A 256 12.91 6.33 0.99
C GLY A 256 13.18 6.61 2.46
N ILE A 257 12.86 5.66 3.34
CA ILE A 257 13.14 5.76 4.78
C ILE A 257 14.65 5.82 5.04
N SER A 258 15.43 4.99 4.36
CA SER A 258 16.89 4.95 4.49
C SER A 258 17.52 6.31 4.16
N PHE A 259 17.15 6.90 3.02
CA PHE A 259 17.63 8.22 2.61
C PHE A 259 17.18 9.31 3.59
N GLY A 260 15.94 9.26 4.09
CA GLY A 260 15.44 10.18 5.09
C GLY A 260 16.24 10.12 6.40
N ILE A 261 16.47 8.91 6.93
CA ILE A 261 17.22 8.67 8.17
C ILE A 261 18.68 9.12 8.03
N ILE A 262 19.35 8.75 6.93
CA ILE A 262 20.74 9.14 6.68
C ILE A 262 20.83 10.67 6.62
N THR A 263 19.96 11.31 5.84
CA THR A 263 19.97 12.76 5.68
C THR A 263 19.68 13.47 7.00
N TYR A 264 18.69 13.02 7.76
CA TYR A 264 18.35 13.58 9.07
C TYR A 264 19.52 13.50 10.04
N THR A 265 20.15 12.33 10.13
CA THR A 265 21.25 12.10 11.05
C THR A 265 22.48 12.93 10.68
N VAL A 266 22.86 12.90 9.39
CA VAL A 266 24.04 13.64 8.91
C VAL A 266 23.84 15.15 9.06
N MET A 267 22.68 15.69 8.65
CA MET A 267 22.41 17.11 8.77
C MET A 267 22.43 17.59 10.23
N ASN A 268 21.73 16.91 11.12
CA ASN A 268 21.67 17.30 12.53
C ASN A 268 23.03 17.11 13.24
N ALA A 269 23.82 16.09 12.88
CA ALA A 269 25.16 15.90 13.40
C ALA A 269 26.11 17.05 13.00
N LEU A 270 26.08 17.43 11.72
CA LEU A 270 26.96 18.50 11.18
C LEU A 270 26.52 19.90 11.58
N THR A 271 25.26 20.15 11.88
CA THR A 271 24.73 21.45 12.33
C THR A 271 24.80 21.66 13.83
N GLY A 272 25.43 20.74 14.58
CA GLY A 272 25.56 20.85 16.03
C GLY A 272 24.36 20.40 16.84
N ASN A 273 23.33 19.90 16.21
CA ASN A 273 22.11 19.38 16.82
C ASN A 273 22.21 17.89 17.21
N GLY A 274 23.40 17.33 17.31
CA GLY A 274 23.64 15.91 17.59
C GLY A 274 22.95 15.37 18.84
N LYS A 275 22.63 16.24 19.82
CA LYS A 275 21.85 15.86 21.03
C LYS A 275 20.37 15.53 20.75
N LYS A 276 19.82 15.99 19.62
CA LYS A 276 18.46 15.65 19.19
C LYS A 276 18.36 14.25 18.59
N ILE A 277 19.50 13.68 18.19
CA ILE A 277 19.55 12.39 17.49
C ILE A 277 19.63 11.28 18.53
N SER A 278 18.71 10.31 18.47
CA SER A 278 18.78 9.12 19.32
C SER A 278 19.94 8.20 18.91
N ALA A 279 20.48 7.43 19.86
CA ALA A 279 21.51 6.44 19.56
C ALA A 279 21.06 5.43 18.49
N LEU A 280 19.78 5.09 18.48
CA LEU A 280 19.17 4.21 17.47
C LEU A 280 19.31 4.79 16.05
N MET A 281 19.09 6.09 15.88
CA MET A 281 19.22 6.76 14.57
C MET A 281 20.66 6.71 14.04
N TYR A 282 21.66 6.85 14.91
CA TYR A 282 23.06 6.68 14.50
C TYR A 282 23.35 5.25 14.07
N ILE A 283 22.88 4.26 14.80
CA ILE A 283 23.05 2.83 14.47
C ILE A 283 22.39 2.53 13.11
N LEU A 284 21.14 2.97 12.90
CA LEU A 284 20.43 2.77 11.65
C LEU A 284 21.14 3.44 10.48
N THR A 285 21.67 4.65 10.67
CA THR A 285 22.43 5.37 9.63
C THR A 285 23.68 4.59 9.22
N ILE A 286 24.42 4.04 10.19
CA ILE A 286 25.61 3.23 9.91
C ILE A 286 25.23 1.96 9.15
N LEU A 287 24.15 1.29 9.56
CA LEU A 287 23.66 0.08 8.90
C LEU A 287 23.21 0.36 7.45
N PHE A 288 22.50 1.46 7.22
CA PHE A 288 22.06 1.83 5.87
C PHE A 288 23.22 2.25 4.96
N ILE A 289 24.16 3.02 5.48
CA ILE A 289 25.38 3.34 4.71
C ILE A 289 26.14 2.06 4.40
N GLY A 290 26.28 1.15 5.37
CA GLY A 290 26.86 -0.16 5.16
C GLY A 290 26.15 -0.98 4.07
N LYS A 291 24.81 -0.98 4.08
CA LYS A 291 24.01 -1.60 3.01
C LYS A 291 24.40 -1.08 1.62
N TYR A 292 24.54 0.24 1.45
CA TYR A 292 24.89 0.83 0.14
C TYR A 292 26.33 0.63 -0.28
N ILE A 293 27.22 0.29 0.65
CA ILE A 293 28.65 0.03 0.33
C ILE A 293 28.87 -1.45 -0.02
N PHE A 294 28.14 -2.37 0.65
CA PHE A 294 28.43 -3.81 0.58
C PHE A 294 27.37 -4.63 -0.17
N LEU A 295 26.21 -4.07 -0.46
CA LEU A 295 25.10 -4.68 -1.21
C LEU A 295 24.78 -3.89 -2.47
#